data_86e012e558bc3c7d3d05ccf5cf9f57cc
#
_entry.id   86e012e558bc3c7d3d05ccf5cf9f57cc
#
_cell.length_a   1.000
_cell.length_b   1.000
_cell.length_c   1.000
_cell.angle_alpha   90.00
_cell.angle_beta   90.00
_cell.angle_gamma   90.00
#
_symmetry.space_group_name_H-M   'P 1'
#
loop_
_entity.id
_entity.type
_entity.pdbx_description
1 polymer ?
#
loop_
_entity_poly.entity_id
_entity_poly.type
_entity_poly.pdbx_seq_one_letter_code
_entity_poly.pdbx_strand_id
1 'polypeptide(L)'
;MKRNTNKLKWMGDLLKIGETIDPDTDRVVMGYPFERKIRYNTIGVTATDKFTTKDTNEIVKKIEVRIDREIENNQKDYRVKVGGRIYDIERIYVKEEDRLMEVSLSYAN
;
A
#
# COMPACT_ATOMS: atom_id res chain seq x y z
N MET A 1 6.24 -1.14 -29.48
CA MET A 1 5.55 -1.24 -28.26
C MET A 1 6.30 -0.70 -27.06
N LYS A 2 5.62 0.02 -26.23
CA LYS A 2 6.24 0.62 -25.09
C LYS A 2 6.40 -0.31 -23.92
N ARG A 3 7.51 -0.19 -23.27
CA ARG A 3 7.74 -0.95 -22.08
C ARG A 3 7.58 -0.09 -20.87
N ASN A 4 6.97 -0.63 -19.84
CA ASN A 4 6.76 0.10 -18.61
C ASN A 4 7.69 -0.35 -17.49
N THR A 5 8.75 -1.03 -17.86
CA THR A 5 9.62 -1.65 -16.87
C THR A 5 10.31 -0.66 -15.94
N ASN A 6 10.56 0.56 -16.43
CA ASN A 6 11.27 1.54 -15.63
C ASN A 6 10.38 2.52 -14.93
N LYS A 7 9.08 2.25 -14.94
CA LYS A 7 8.13 3.15 -14.32
C LYS A 7 8.20 3.11 -12.81
N LEU A 8 8.51 1.95 -12.26
CA LEU A 8 8.52 1.76 -10.82
C LEU A 8 9.93 1.99 -10.29
N LYS A 9 10.20 3.21 -9.90
CA LYS A 9 11.56 3.63 -9.56
C LYS A 9 11.91 3.52 -8.10
N TRP A 10 10.91 3.50 -7.23
CA TRP A 10 11.13 3.60 -5.80
C TRP A 10 10.89 2.27 -5.13
N MET A 11 11.44 2.11 -3.94
CA MET A 11 11.32 0.89 -3.18
C MET A 11 10.66 1.20 -1.84
N GLY A 12 9.64 0.43 -1.51
CA GLY A 12 8.97 0.52 -0.23
C GLY A 12 8.91 -0.84 0.43
N ASP A 13 8.34 -0.87 1.62
CA ASP A 13 8.17 -2.11 2.37
C ASP A 13 6.69 -2.47 2.39
N LEU A 14 6.39 -3.72 2.07
CA LEU A 14 5.05 -4.26 2.22
C LEU A 14 5.00 -4.97 3.56
N LEU A 15 4.01 -4.63 4.37
CA LEU A 15 3.80 -5.23 5.67
C LEU A 15 2.51 -6.03 5.62
N LYS A 16 2.48 -7.17 6.28
CA LYS A 16 1.30 -8.03 6.28
C LYS A 16 0.94 -8.37 7.71
N ILE A 17 -0.36 -8.39 7.99
CA ILE A 17 -0.83 -8.71 9.34
C ILE A 17 -0.33 -10.09 9.75
N GLY A 18 0.11 -10.20 10.98
CA GLY A 18 0.65 -11.44 11.48
C GLY A 18 1.05 -11.31 12.93
N GLU A 19 1.51 -12.42 13.50
CA GLU A 19 1.95 -12.42 14.86
C GLU A 19 3.34 -11.82 14.98
N THR A 20 3.54 -11.04 16.01
CA THR A 20 4.84 -10.46 16.31
C THR A 20 4.98 -10.45 17.84
N ILE A 21 6.17 -10.17 18.31
CA ILE A 21 6.45 -10.19 19.73
C ILE A 21 6.60 -8.76 20.23
N ASP A 22 5.83 -8.43 21.25
CA ASP A 22 5.94 -7.13 21.90
C ASP A 22 7.26 -7.10 22.68
N PRO A 23 8.18 -6.19 22.33
CA PRO A 23 9.49 -6.16 23.00
C PRO A 23 9.42 -5.81 24.48
N ASP A 24 8.35 -5.16 24.91
CA ASP A 24 8.23 -4.74 26.32
C ASP A 24 7.70 -5.85 27.20
N THR A 25 6.84 -6.71 26.67
CA THR A 25 6.16 -7.72 27.48
C THR A 25 6.46 -9.14 27.05
N ASP A 26 7.18 -9.36 25.96
CA ASP A 26 7.46 -10.66 25.37
C ASP A 26 6.19 -11.42 25.00
N ARG A 27 5.09 -10.73 24.84
CA ARG A 27 3.84 -11.36 24.45
C ARG A 27 3.70 -11.39 22.95
N VAL A 28 3.02 -12.43 22.47
CA VAL A 28 2.65 -12.52 21.07
C VAL A 28 1.44 -11.63 20.86
N VAL A 29 1.59 -10.68 19.93
CA VAL A 29 0.52 -9.75 19.59
C VAL A 29 0.36 -9.73 18.08
N MET A 30 -0.78 -9.26 17.61
CA MET A 30 -0.99 -9.07 16.18
C MET A 30 -0.40 -7.73 15.78
N GLY A 31 0.31 -7.75 14.67
CA GLY A 31 0.92 -6.53 14.14
C GLY A 31 1.07 -6.65 12.64
N TYR A 32 1.95 -5.83 12.09
CA TYR A 32 2.19 -5.82 10.64
C TYR A 32 3.68 -5.95 10.38
N PRO A 33 4.23 -7.16 10.59
CA PRO A 33 5.66 -7.37 10.33
C PRO A 33 5.96 -7.24 8.84
N PHE A 34 7.23 -7.03 8.56
CA PHE A 34 7.73 -6.91 7.20
C PHE A 34 7.43 -8.18 6.40
N GLU A 35 6.88 -8.01 5.21
CA GLU A 35 6.59 -9.13 4.32
C GLU A 35 7.63 -9.20 3.21
N ARG A 36 7.77 -8.13 2.43
CA ARG A 36 8.75 -8.06 1.34
C ARG A 36 8.84 -6.63 0.83
N LYS A 37 9.86 -6.40 0.02
CA LYS A 37 10.01 -5.10 -0.66
C LYS A 37 9.07 -5.04 -1.85
N ILE A 38 8.58 -3.84 -2.14
CA ILE A 38 7.81 -3.61 -3.36
C ILE A 38 8.36 -2.39 -4.08
N ARG A 39 8.31 -2.45 -5.39
CA ARG A 39 8.66 -1.30 -6.22
C ARG A 39 7.41 -0.50 -6.52
N TYR A 40 7.55 0.80 -6.50
CA TYR A 40 6.40 1.66 -6.72
C TYR A 40 6.80 2.94 -7.44
N ASN A 41 5.79 3.63 -7.93
CA ASN A 41 5.91 4.98 -8.46
C ASN A 41 4.83 5.82 -7.79
N THR A 42 5.09 7.11 -7.65
CA THR A 42 4.14 8.01 -6.99
C THR A 42 3.19 8.59 -8.01
N ILE A 43 1.92 8.68 -7.65
CA ILE A 43 0.90 9.31 -8.48
C ILE A 43 0.29 10.45 -7.69
N GLY A 44 -0.22 11.47 -8.41
CA GLY A 44 -0.86 12.58 -7.76
C GLY A 44 -2.20 12.19 -7.14
N VAL A 45 -2.53 12.82 -6.02
CA VAL A 45 -3.82 12.63 -5.36
C VAL A 45 -4.74 13.74 -5.85
N THR A 46 -5.86 13.36 -6.45
CA THR A 46 -6.80 14.33 -7.00
C THR A 46 -7.81 14.77 -5.94
N ALA A 47 -8.52 15.86 -6.25
CA ALA A 47 -9.58 16.31 -5.36
C ALA A 47 -10.67 15.25 -5.22
N THR A 48 -10.96 14.54 -6.31
CA THR A 48 -11.95 13.47 -6.28
C THR A 48 -11.55 12.38 -5.31
N ASP A 49 -10.26 12.04 -5.29
CA ASP A 49 -9.78 11.02 -4.35
C ASP A 49 -10.06 11.43 -2.92
N LYS A 50 -9.96 12.72 -2.61
CA LYS A 50 -10.15 13.19 -1.25
C LYS A 50 -11.60 13.21 -0.82
N PHE A 51 -12.52 13.39 -1.76
CA PHE A 51 -13.92 13.58 -1.42
C PHE A 51 -14.79 12.34 -1.58
N THR A 52 -14.28 11.28 -2.15
CA THR A 52 -15.10 10.10 -2.42
C THR A 52 -15.17 9.11 -1.28
N THR A 53 -14.42 9.31 -0.23
CA THR A 53 -14.34 8.35 0.86
C THR A 53 -14.92 8.92 2.13
N LYS A 54 -16.23 9.00 2.15
CA LYS A 54 -16.93 9.63 3.25
C LYS A 54 -16.64 9.00 4.59
N ASP A 55 -16.65 7.69 4.64
CA ASP A 55 -16.52 6.96 5.90
C ASP A 55 -15.14 6.36 6.10
N THR A 56 -14.16 6.77 5.30
CA THR A 56 -12.81 6.26 5.40
C THR A 56 -11.86 7.42 5.64
N ASN A 57 -10.62 7.09 5.96
CA ASN A 57 -9.59 8.10 6.17
C ASN A 57 -9.26 8.79 4.85
N GLU A 58 -8.85 10.03 4.97
CA GLU A 58 -8.47 10.80 3.79
C GLU A 58 -7.28 10.16 3.10
N ILE A 59 -7.37 10.05 1.77
CA ILE A 59 -6.27 9.57 0.96
C ILE A 59 -5.21 10.65 0.90
N VAL A 60 -4.00 10.33 1.37
CA VAL A 60 -2.91 11.30 1.44
C VAL A 60 -1.80 10.97 0.46
N LYS A 61 -1.79 9.77 -0.10
CA LYS A 61 -0.75 9.36 -1.03
C LYS A 61 -1.33 8.29 -1.96
N LYS A 62 -0.85 8.29 -3.17
CA LYS A 62 -1.27 7.29 -4.14
C LYS A 62 -0.02 6.77 -4.83
N ILE A 63 0.11 5.46 -4.89
CA ILE A 63 1.26 4.84 -5.55
C ILE A 63 0.78 3.86 -6.61
N GLU A 64 1.69 3.54 -7.51
CA GLU A 64 1.45 2.59 -8.57
C GLU A 64 2.42 1.44 -8.37
N VAL A 65 1.89 0.20 -8.37
CA VAL A 65 2.71 -1.00 -8.19
C VAL A 65 2.29 -2.02 -9.23
N ARG A 66 3.08 -3.07 -9.38
CA ARG A 66 2.69 -4.18 -10.23
C ARG A 66 1.44 -4.82 -9.66
N ILE A 67 0.59 -5.34 -10.54
CA ILE A 67 -0.61 -6.03 -10.10
C ILE A 67 -0.21 -7.17 -9.16
N ASP A 68 -0.83 -7.18 -7.99
CA ASP A 68 -0.61 -8.21 -6.99
C ASP A 68 -1.98 -8.62 -6.50
N ARG A 69 -2.41 -9.80 -6.94
CA ARG A 69 -3.78 -10.25 -6.63
C ARG A 69 -3.97 -10.53 -5.15
N GLU A 70 -2.91 -10.92 -4.47
CA GLU A 70 -3.02 -11.18 -3.05
C GLU A 70 -3.32 -9.89 -2.28
N ILE A 71 -2.62 -8.82 -2.62
CA ILE A 71 -2.88 -7.52 -2.01
C ILE A 71 -4.28 -7.05 -2.39
N GLU A 72 -4.63 -7.20 -3.66
CA GLU A 72 -5.93 -6.74 -4.16
C GLU A 72 -7.07 -7.41 -3.40
N ASN A 73 -6.95 -8.71 -3.18
CA ASN A 73 -8.02 -9.48 -2.56
C ASN A 73 -8.03 -9.40 -1.04
N ASN A 74 -6.96 -8.93 -0.43
CA ASN A 74 -6.82 -8.90 1.03
C ASN A 74 -6.26 -7.57 1.49
N GLN A 75 -6.75 -6.48 0.95
CA GLN A 75 -6.11 -5.19 1.19
C GLN A 75 -6.08 -4.78 2.66
N LYS A 76 -7.02 -5.25 3.47
CA LYS A 76 -7.01 -4.91 4.88
C LYS A 76 -5.93 -5.64 5.68
N ASP A 77 -5.37 -6.68 5.09
CA ASP A 77 -4.30 -7.45 5.74
C ASP A 77 -2.93 -6.82 5.51
N TYR A 78 -2.85 -5.81 4.67
CA TYR A 78 -1.57 -5.22 4.28
C TYR A 78 -1.46 -3.77 4.64
N ARG A 79 -0.24 -3.34 4.91
CA ARG A 79 0.13 -1.94 5.03
C ARG A 79 1.36 -1.69 4.19
N VAL A 80 1.62 -0.43 3.89
CA VAL A 80 2.76 -0.05 3.05
C VAL A 80 3.58 0.97 3.81
N LYS A 81 4.89 0.73 3.88
CA LYS A 81 5.81 1.67 4.50
C LYS A 81 6.63 2.35 3.40
N VAL A 82 6.46 3.66 3.27
CA VAL A 82 7.11 4.46 2.25
C VAL A 82 7.71 5.69 2.93
N GLY A 83 8.98 5.92 2.67
CA GLY A 83 9.64 7.10 3.23
C GLY A 83 9.64 7.13 4.74
N GLY A 84 9.70 5.96 5.37
CA GLY A 84 9.72 5.88 6.82
C GLY A 84 8.37 5.99 7.49
N ARG A 85 7.30 6.10 6.71
CA ARG A 85 5.96 6.25 7.26
C ARG A 85 5.09 5.10 6.82
N ILE A 86 4.22 4.63 7.71
CA ILE A 86 3.32 3.49 7.46
C ILE A 86 1.95 3.99 7.07
N TYR A 87 1.40 3.37 6.02
CA TYR A 87 0.10 3.75 5.47
C TYR A 87 -0.83 2.55 5.40
N ASP A 88 -2.12 2.81 5.59
CA ASP A 88 -3.17 1.83 5.32
C ASP A 88 -3.55 1.90 3.85
N ILE A 89 -3.99 0.77 3.31
CA ILE A 89 -4.49 0.72 1.94
C ILE A 89 -5.99 0.98 1.99
N GLU A 90 -6.40 2.09 1.35
CA GLU A 90 -7.81 2.47 1.35
C GLU A 90 -8.55 1.95 0.13
N ARG A 91 -7.86 1.94 -1.02
CA ARG A 91 -8.52 1.57 -2.26
C ARG A 91 -7.48 1.10 -3.26
N ILE A 92 -7.87 0.14 -4.09
CA ILE A 92 -7.01 -0.36 -5.15
C ILE A 92 -7.77 -0.29 -6.46
N TYR A 93 -7.13 0.25 -7.47
CA TYR A 93 -7.67 0.31 -8.82
C TYR A 93 -6.71 -0.40 -9.77
N VAL A 94 -7.16 -1.50 -10.34
CA VAL A 94 -6.32 -2.34 -11.19
C VAL A 94 -6.40 -1.84 -12.63
N LYS A 95 -5.25 -1.63 -13.25
CA LYS A 95 -5.13 -1.24 -14.65
C LYS A 95 -4.55 -2.42 -15.41
N GLU A 96 -5.43 -3.30 -15.88
CA GLU A 96 -5.02 -4.55 -16.50
C GLU A 96 -4.10 -4.34 -17.69
N GLU A 97 -4.40 -3.33 -18.49
CA GLU A 97 -3.63 -3.10 -19.72
C GLU A 97 -2.17 -2.73 -19.41
N ASP A 98 -1.96 -2.04 -18.32
CA ASP A 98 -0.62 -1.61 -17.93
C ASP A 98 0.07 -2.61 -17.02
N ARG A 99 -0.66 -3.62 -16.57
CA ARG A 99 -0.18 -4.60 -15.60
C ARG A 99 0.25 -3.94 -14.30
N LEU A 100 -0.44 -2.86 -13.97
CA LEU A 100 -0.18 -2.08 -12.77
C LEU A 100 -1.48 -1.87 -12.02
N MET A 101 -1.36 -1.53 -10.74
CA MET A 101 -2.53 -1.13 -9.97
C MET A 101 -2.18 0.11 -9.16
N GLU A 102 -3.19 0.97 -9.01
CA GLU A 102 -3.06 2.17 -8.20
C GLU A 102 -3.53 1.85 -6.79
N VAL A 103 -2.70 2.16 -5.82
CA VAL A 103 -2.99 1.92 -4.42
C VAL A 103 -3.12 3.24 -3.71
N SER A 104 -4.30 3.52 -3.22
CA SER A 104 -4.59 4.76 -2.49
C SER A 104 -4.36 4.53 -1.02
N LEU A 105 -3.57 5.40 -0.40
CA LEU A 105 -3.07 5.21 0.95
C LEU A 105 -3.55 6.31 1.88
N SER A 106 -3.78 5.94 3.13
CA SER A 106 -4.07 6.88 4.19
C SER A 106 -3.08 6.64 5.33
N TYR A 107 -2.98 7.60 6.26
CA TYR A 107 -2.09 7.41 7.39
C TYR A 107 -2.61 6.28 8.27
N ALA A 108 -1.72 5.38 8.63
CA ALA A 108 -2.05 4.30 9.55
C ALA A 108 -2.08 4.83 10.96
N ASN A 109 -3.05 4.34 11.73
CA ASN A 109 -3.18 4.71 13.13
C ASN A 109 -2.34 3.85 14.03
#